data_49bea7b055e8ab4cb6085aecbe190d23
#
_entry.id   49bea7b055e8ab4cb6085aecbe190d23
#
_cell.length_a   1.000
_cell.length_b   1.000
_cell.length_c   1.000
_cell.angle_alpha   90.00
_cell.angle_beta   90.00
_cell.angle_gamma   90.00
#
_symmetry.space_group_name_H-M   'P 1'
#
loop_
_entity.id
_entity.type
_entity.pdbx_description
1 polymer ?
#
loop_
_entity_poly.entity_id
_entity_poly.type
_entity_poly.pdbx_seq_one_letter_code
_entity_poly.pdbx_strand_id
1 'polypeptide(L)'
;FLGDAPTGVLLGGPRAVRSDEWGTLTPLCFRQQYNTLGAYNRYSQTIGLVRTDNMLVYGQPAWDILTLFRPFYWGYLFFGSERGLSWFWCARLLVLFLSWFELGMLISDGQKKLSVMLGICVSWAPFIQWWFAINGLVEMLIYGAFFVLGTNYLVSHAFNPRKIAVAVGMAVCAVGYVLTFYPTWMVPVAWGFVPLFLWVVIWKFDRKVLRRVDVVPWLLIFVITAAGLTVLALTSWDVIKAELNSVYPGNAPSSSGGTGLWWMMKYPISLVSRFSMNELIVENSSIICFAPAGFILALWVIIKEKKKDPLLILLLGINLFLAWYYCVGIPKWLAKMLLLSFVNSNRGPQVLGFLRLTLFVRAVALKEKAPKRWLAALAAVISSAVPMRLALGFTKYEPGGLRYEYFDTAEKFVVVWAILAVVFYLLYRARKSKYTMAVLGVCTVVLASSIWINPVAKGVPEITKSETMQQIRDLVKEDPQAIWLVVDM
;
A
#
# COMPACT_ATOMS: atom_id res chain seq x y z
N PHE A 1 24.67 -8.39 -12.27
CA PHE A 1 25.19 -8.21 -10.90
C PHE A 1 25.09 -9.46 -10.01
N LEU A 2 24.31 -10.50 -10.36
CA LEU A 2 24.05 -11.65 -9.47
C LEU A 2 24.17 -13.00 -10.17
N GLY A 3 24.95 -13.10 -11.27
CA GLY A 3 24.94 -14.23 -12.21
C GLY A 3 25.15 -15.61 -11.58
N ASP A 4 26.05 -15.77 -10.61
CA ASP A 4 26.43 -17.07 -10.04
C ASP A 4 26.24 -17.17 -8.52
N ALA A 5 25.56 -16.21 -7.88
CA ALA A 5 25.31 -16.26 -6.45
C ALA A 5 24.19 -17.26 -6.10
N PRO A 6 24.33 -18.03 -5.00
CA PRO A 6 23.26 -18.88 -4.53
C PRO A 6 22.05 -18.00 -4.14
N THR A 7 20.92 -18.16 -4.83
CA THR A 7 19.74 -17.31 -4.64
C THR A 7 19.05 -17.48 -3.29
N GLY A 8 19.27 -18.63 -2.61
CA GLY A 8 18.56 -18.97 -1.38
C GLY A 8 17.04 -19.13 -1.53
N VAL A 9 16.51 -19.07 -2.75
CA VAL A 9 15.07 -19.17 -3.02
C VAL A 9 14.55 -20.56 -2.69
N LEU A 10 13.53 -20.62 -1.82
CA LEU A 10 12.84 -21.84 -1.42
C LEU A 10 11.56 -22.07 -2.24
N LEU A 11 10.85 -21.00 -2.58
CA LEU A 11 9.60 -21.04 -3.32
C LEU A 11 9.50 -19.81 -4.24
N GLY A 12 9.19 -20.04 -5.50
CA GLY A 12 9.14 -18.99 -6.53
C GLY A 12 10.40 -19.00 -7.38
N GLY A 13 10.63 -17.94 -8.11
CA GLY A 13 11.83 -17.71 -8.91
C GLY A 13 12.44 -16.35 -8.60
N PRO A 14 13.75 -16.16 -8.79
CA PRO A 14 14.38 -14.86 -8.69
C PRO A 14 13.69 -13.89 -9.67
N ARG A 15 13.41 -12.67 -9.22
CA ARG A 15 12.90 -11.60 -10.08
C ARG A 15 14.01 -10.59 -10.38
N ALA A 16 13.79 -9.79 -11.41
CA ALA A 16 14.68 -8.67 -11.69
C ALA A 16 14.83 -7.77 -10.45
N VAL A 17 16.06 -7.34 -10.21
CA VAL A 17 16.38 -6.45 -9.08
C VAL A 17 15.67 -5.12 -9.30
N ARG A 18 14.91 -4.68 -8.30
CA ARG A 18 14.39 -3.34 -8.26
C ARG A 18 15.44 -2.41 -7.64
N SER A 19 15.88 -1.40 -8.39
CA SER A 19 16.98 -0.52 -7.98
C SER A 19 16.73 0.17 -6.63
N ASP A 20 15.55 0.75 -6.40
CA ASP A 20 15.25 1.44 -5.14
C ASP A 20 15.27 0.50 -3.92
N GLU A 21 14.84 -0.75 -4.09
CA GLU A 21 14.71 -1.73 -3.02
C GLU A 21 16.03 -2.44 -2.72
N TRP A 22 16.60 -3.08 -3.75
CA TRP A 22 17.76 -3.95 -3.61
C TRP A 22 19.10 -3.25 -3.92
N GLY A 23 19.07 -2.19 -4.74
CA GLY A 23 20.23 -1.38 -5.03
C GLY A 23 20.47 -0.25 -4.03
N THR A 24 19.43 0.17 -3.29
CA THR A 24 19.52 1.33 -2.41
C THR A 24 19.08 1.02 -0.97
N LEU A 25 17.78 0.83 -0.72
CA LEU A 25 17.26 0.82 0.66
C LEU A 25 17.73 -0.39 1.48
N THR A 26 17.73 -1.59 0.91
CA THR A 26 18.18 -2.81 1.63
C THR A 26 19.67 -2.75 1.96
N PRO A 27 20.58 -2.43 1.03
CA PRO A 27 22.00 -2.23 1.34
C PRO A 27 22.24 -1.15 2.39
N LEU A 28 21.51 -0.03 2.32
CA LEU A 28 21.62 1.03 3.32
C LEU A 28 21.17 0.57 4.72
N CYS A 29 20.11 -0.24 4.83
CA CYS A 29 19.72 -0.84 6.11
C CYS A 29 20.79 -1.80 6.66
N PHE A 30 21.42 -2.61 5.79
CA PHE A 30 22.50 -3.50 6.18
C PHE A 30 23.73 -2.75 6.64
N ARG A 31 24.07 -1.68 5.92
CA ARG A 31 25.20 -0.84 6.25
C ARG A 31 25.08 -0.14 7.61
N GLN A 32 23.86 0.16 8.07
CA GLN A 32 23.64 0.77 9.37
C GLN A 32 24.20 -0.05 10.54
N GLN A 33 24.28 -1.38 10.41
CA GLN A 33 24.94 -2.24 11.40
C GLN A 33 26.44 -1.94 11.52
N TYR A 34 27.06 -1.47 10.43
CA TYR A 34 28.49 -1.18 10.32
C TYR A 34 28.78 0.34 10.21
N ASN A 35 27.86 1.16 10.69
CA ASN A 35 28.02 2.62 10.64
C ASN A 35 29.23 3.05 11.48
N THR A 36 30.09 3.88 10.90
CA THR A 36 31.34 4.34 11.51
C THR A 36 31.14 5.18 12.78
N LEU A 37 29.99 5.80 12.95
CA LEU A 37 29.63 6.55 14.14
C LEU A 37 28.97 5.66 15.24
N GLY A 38 28.95 4.35 15.07
CA GLY A 38 28.34 3.35 15.91
C GLY A 38 27.18 2.64 15.25
N ALA A 39 27.00 1.35 15.55
CA ALA A 39 25.96 0.51 14.97
C ALA A 39 24.57 1.15 15.09
N TYR A 40 23.88 1.25 13.97
CA TYR A 40 22.56 1.88 13.85
C TYR A 40 22.50 3.32 14.39
N ASN A 41 23.59 4.08 14.26
CA ASN A 41 23.55 5.51 14.57
C ASN A 41 22.61 6.23 13.59
N ARG A 42 21.86 7.21 14.11
CA ARG A 42 20.99 8.04 13.29
C ARG A 42 21.71 8.77 12.18
N TYR A 43 22.93 9.21 12.44
CA TYR A 43 23.76 9.91 11.48
C TYR A 43 24.83 9.02 10.87
N SER A 44 25.20 9.30 9.62
CA SER A 44 26.30 8.63 8.94
C SER A 44 27.11 9.64 8.14
N GLN A 45 28.41 9.39 7.98
CA GLN A 45 29.31 10.19 7.14
C GLN A 45 29.68 9.49 5.83
N THR A 46 29.28 8.24 5.65
CA THR A 46 29.75 7.39 4.57
C THR A 46 28.84 7.40 3.33
N ILE A 47 27.67 8.02 3.36
CA ILE A 47 26.79 8.12 2.18
C ILE A 47 27.15 9.33 1.33
N GLY A 48 27.42 10.48 1.94
CA GLY A 48 27.65 11.72 1.23
C GLY A 48 28.92 12.46 1.66
N LEU A 49 29.87 11.79 2.34
CA LEU A 49 31.05 12.40 2.93
C LEU A 49 30.76 13.50 3.98
N VAL A 50 29.47 13.81 4.19
CA VAL A 50 28.98 14.74 5.20
C VAL A 50 28.03 14.02 6.14
N ARG A 51 27.84 14.59 7.34
CA ARG A 51 26.90 14.04 8.32
C ARG A 51 25.47 14.08 7.79
N THR A 52 24.92 12.92 7.47
CA THR A 52 23.57 12.74 6.89
C THR A 52 22.65 12.06 7.90
N ASP A 53 21.41 12.55 8.05
CA ASP A 53 20.36 11.90 8.83
C ASP A 53 19.77 10.71 8.05
N ASN A 54 20.20 9.51 8.39
CA ASN A 54 19.78 8.29 7.71
C ASN A 54 18.36 7.84 8.07
N MET A 55 17.88 8.21 9.24
CA MET A 55 16.58 7.76 9.71
C MET A 55 15.43 8.44 8.96
N LEU A 56 15.53 9.74 8.72
CA LEU A 56 14.45 10.48 8.07
C LEU A 56 14.59 10.46 6.54
N VAL A 57 15.77 10.83 6.01
CA VAL A 57 15.98 10.95 4.55
C VAL A 57 15.86 9.60 3.84
N TYR A 58 16.51 8.57 4.37
CA TYR A 58 16.54 7.24 3.75
C TYR A 58 15.64 6.21 4.44
N GLY A 59 14.94 6.61 5.50
CA GLY A 59 14.04 5.72 6.22
C GLY A 59 14.73 4.53 6.91
N GLN A 60 16.02 4.63 7.26
CA GLN A 60 16.79 3.52 7.78
C GLN A 60 16.57 3.26 9.27
N PRO A 61 16.84 2.02 9.76
CA PRO A 61 16.81 1.72 11.18
C PRO A 61 17.89 2.49 11.94
N ALA A 62 17.51 3.09 13.07
CA ALA A 62 18.44 3.81 13.94
C ALA A 62 18.04 3.67 15.41
N TRP A 63 19.02 3.69 16.32
CA TRP A 63 18.77 3.86 17.75
C TRP A 63 18.37 5.31 18.01
N ASP A 64 17.07 5.56 17.87
CA ASP A 64 16.43 6.86 18.08
C ASP A 64 15.05 6.65 18.70
N ILE A 65 14.61 7.61 19.52
CA ILE A 65 13.30 7.53 20.17
C ILE A 65 12.15 7.44 19.17
N LEU A 66 12.29 8.06 17.98
CA LEU A 66 11.29 7.99 16.92
C LEU A 66 11.18 6.59 16.31
N THR A 67 12.18 5.73 16.45
CA THR A 67 12.11 4.34 16.00
C THR A 67 11.13 3.51 16.84
N LEU A 68 10.75 3.96 18.04
CA LEU A 68 9.66 3.35 18.81
C LEU A 68 8.33 3.37 18.01
N PHE A 69 8.12 4.35 17.16
CA PHE A 69 6.95 4.48 16.28
C PHE A 69 7.09 3.77 14.94
N ARG A 70 8.20 3.03 14.74
CA ARG A 70 8.51 2.26 13.52
C ARG A 70 8.76 0.79 13.85
N PRO A 71 7.75 0.03 14.33
CA PRO A 71 7.93 -1.31 14.89
C PRO A 71 8.52 -2.32 13.89
N PHE A 72 8.31 -2.12 12.59
CA PHE A 72 8.87 -3.01 11.57
C PHE A 72 10.40 -2.88 11.42
N TYR A 73 11.00 -1.83 11.94
CA TYR A 73 12.46 -1.65 11.96
C TYR A 73 13.13 -2.19 13.23
N TRP A 74 12.36 -2.54 14.27
CA TRP A 74 12.92 -3.09 15.52
C TRP A 74 13.72 -4.35 15.31
N GLY A 75 13.32 -5.19 14.33
CA GLY A 75 14.07 -6.40 14.00
C GLY A 75 15.53 -6.15 13.64
N TYR A 76 15.83 -5.06 12.93
CA TYR A 76 17.21 -4.68 12.63
C TYR A 76 18.00 -4.33 13.87
N LEU A 77 17.40 -3.59 14.81
CA LEU A 77 18.06 -3.12 16.02
C LEU A 77 18.36 -4.28 16.99
N PHE A 78 17.44 -5.23 17.12
CA PHE A 78 17.55 -6.31 18.11
C PHE A 78 18.21 -7.59 17.56
N PHE A 79 18.10 -7.88 16.24
CA PHE A 79 18.53 -9.14 15.65
C PHE A 79 19.59 -8.97 14.55
N GLY A 80 20.02 -7.74 14.26
CA GLY A 80 20.97 -7.42 13.19
C GLY A 80 20.35 -7.45 11.80
N SER A 81 21.18 -7.22 10.77
CA SER A 81 20.70 -6.94 9.40
C SER A 81 19.92 -8.10 8.79
N GLU A 82 20.43 -9.33 8.83
CA GLU A 82 19.81 -10.46 8.12
C GLU A 82 18.45 -10.87 8.73
N ARG A 83 18.42 -11.04 10.06
CA ARG A 83 17.16 -11.36 10.76
C ARG A 83 16.22 -10.17 10.82
N GLY A 84 16.78 -8.96 10.87
CA GLY A 84 16.05 -7.71 10.78
C GLY A 84 15.31 -7.56 9.46
N LEU A 85 15.94 -7.95 8.34
CA LEU A 85 15.28 -8.00 7.04
C LEU A 85 14.10 -8.99 7.04
N SER A 86 14.28 -10.16 7.63
CA SER A 86 13.20 -11.17 7.76
C SER A 86 12.05 -10.63 8.61
N TRP A 87 12.33 -9.97 9.73
CA TRP A 87 11.34 -9.29 10.55
C TRP A 87 10.59 -8.22 9.73
N PHE A 88 11.32 -7.35 9.03
CA PHE A 88 10.78 -6.26 8.24
C PHE A 88 9.78 -6.74 7.17
N TRP A 89 10.10 -7.83 6.46
CA TRP A 89 9.24 -8.40 5.43
C TRP A 89 8.07 -9.22 6.02
N CYS A 90 8.36 -10.19 6.87
CA CYS A 90 7.36 -11.13 7.36
C CYS A 90 6.36 -10.48 8.31
N ALA A 91 6.83 -9.63 9.23
CA ALA A 91 5.93 -8.93 10.16
C ALA A 91 4.99 -7.98 9.40
N ARG A 92 5.51 -7.25 8.41
CA ARG A 92 4.68 -6.35 7.59
C ARG A 92 3.62 -7.10 6.81
N LEU A 93 3.96 -8.22 6.16
CA LEU A 93 2.99 -9.02 5.42
C LEU A 93 1.91 -9.60 6.34
N LEU A 94 2.32 -10.16 7.47
CA LEU A 94 1.38 -10.72 8.45
C LEU A 94 0.44 -9.67 9.04
N VAL A 95 1.00 -8.54 9.50
CA VAL A 95 0.20 -7.46 10.11
C VAL A 95 -0.69 -6.78 9.08
N LEU A 96 -0.22 -6.61 7.82
CA LEU A 96 -1.06 -6.09 6.73
C LEU A 96 -2.27 -7.00 6.50
N PHE A 97 -2.05 -8.31 6.37
CA PHE A 97 -3.15 -9.26 6.17
C PHE A 97 -4.14 -9.25 7.35
N LEU A 98 -3.65 -9.33 8.59
CA LEU A 98 -4.50 -9.36 9.77
C LEU A 98 -5.28 -8.06 9.97
N SER A 99 -4.65 -6.90 9.80
CA SER A 99 -5.32 -5.61 9.95
C SER A 99 -6.43 -5.42 8.91
N TRP A 100 -6.20 -5.86 7.68
CA TRP A 100 -7.21 -5.78 6.62
C TRP A 100 -8.27 -6.88 6.71
N PHE A 101 -7.94 -8.03 7.28
CA PHE A 101 -8.93 -9.02 7.66
C PHE A 101 -9.89 -8.47 8.73
N GLU A 102 -9.37 -7.88 9.81
CA GLU A 102 -10.19 -7.29 10.87
C GLU A 102 -10.99 -6.08 10.38
N LEU A 103 -10.40 -5.24 9.53
CA LEU A 103 -11.14 -4.17 8.87
C LEU A 103 -12.26 -4.75 7.99
N GLY A 104 -11.99 -5.84 7.29
CA GLY A 104 -12.98 -6.61 6.53
C GLY A 104 -14.13 -7.12 7.42
N MET A 105 -13.82 -7.63 8.60
CA MET A 105 -14.83 -8.05 9.59
C MET A 105 -15.73 -6.88 9.99
N LEU A 106 -15.14 -5.72 10.23
CA LEU A 106 -15.89 -4.50 10.60
C LEU A 106 -16.80 -4.04 9.46
N ILE A 107 -16.29 -3.92 8.23
CA ILE A 107 -17.05 -3.37 7.10
C ILE A 107 -18.03 -4.36 6.45
N SER A 108 -17.87 -5.67 6.68
CA SER A 108 -18.76 -6.72 6.17
C SER A 108 -19.79 -7.22 7.18
N ASP A 109 -19.89 -6.59 8.36
CA ASP A 109 -20.71 -7.03 9.46
C ASP A 109 -20.43 -8.51 9.85
N GLY A 110 -19.14 -8.86 10.01
CA GLY A 110 -18.68 -10.17 10.51
C GLY A 110 -18.59 -11.29 9.46
N GLN A 111 -18.64 -11.00 8.17
CA GLN A 111 -18.59 -12.01 7.12
C GLN A 111 -17.16 -12.49 6.84
N LYS A 112 -16.68 -13.51 7.55
CA LYS A 112 -15.28 -14.00 7.53
C LYS A 112 -14.70 -14.22 6.12
N LYS A 113 -15.45 -14.83 5.19
CA LYS A 113 -14.93 -15.11 3.83
C LYS A 113 -14.67 -13.84 3.03
N LEU A 114 -15.51 -12.80 3.15
CA LEU A 114 -15.28 -11.49 2.54
C LEU A 114 -14.08 -10.79 3.18
N SER A 115 -13.91 -10.98 4.48
CA SER A 115 -12.79 -10.41 5.23
C SER A 115 -11.45 -11.03 4.82
N VAL A 116 -11.39 -12.37 4.69
CA VAL A 116 -10.22 -13.07 4.14
C VAL A 116 -9.92 -12.58 2.71
N MET A 117 -10.93 -12.48 1.87
CA MET A 117 -10.77 -11.96 0.50
C MET A 117 -10.19 -10.55 0.51
N LEU A 118 -10.69 -9.64 1.35
CA LEU A 118 -10.15 -8.29 1.45
C LEU A 118 -8.69 -8.29 1.91
N GLY A 119 -8.36 -9.07 2.94
CA GLY A 119 -6.99 -9.25 3.40
C GLY A 119 -6.05 -9.73 2.29
N ILE A 120 -6.47 -10.76 1.53
CA ILE A 120 -5.71 -11.25 0.38
C ILE A 120 -5.60 -10.19 -0.72
N CYS A 121 -6.70 -9.55 -1.10
CA CYS A 121 -6.72 -8.56 -2.18
C CYS A 121 -5.84 -7.35 -1.91
N VAL A 122 -5.62 -6.99 -0.65
CA VAL A 122 -4.71 -5.91 -0.28
C VAL A 122 -3.29 -6.42 -0.11
N SER A 123 -3.07 -7.46 0.70
CA SER A 123 -1.71 -7.93 1.02
C SER A 123 -0.98 -8.50 -0.20
N TRP A 124 -1.69 -9.18 -1.10
CA TRP A 124 -1.14 -9.74 -2.34
C TRP A 124 -1.54 -8.94 -3.59
N ALA A 125 -1.96 -7.67 -3.46
CA ALA A 125 -2.12 -6.85 -4.66
C ALA A 125 -0.78 -6.70 -5.38
N PRO A 126 -0.73 -6.84 -6.72
CA PRO A 126 0.52 -6.66 -7.47
C PRO A 126 1.21 -5.34 -7.15
N PHE A 127 0.47 -4.24 -7.07
CA PHE A 127 1.00 -2.94 -6.69
C PHE A 127 1.65 -2.95 -5.30
N ILE A 128 1.01 -3.57 -4.30
CA ILE A 128 1.54 -3.65 -2.94
C ILE A 128 2.80 -4.53 -2.91
N GLN A 129 2.82 -5.63 -3.65
CA GLN A 129 3.97 -6.54 -3.71
C GLN A 129 5.18 -5.90 -4.40
N TRP A 130 4.98 -5.13 -5.47
CA TRP A 130 6.06 -4.39 -6.13
C TRP A 130 6.61 -3.22 -5.29
N TRP A 131 5.76 -2.57 -4.48
CA TRP A 131 6.14 -1.43 -3.64
C TRP A 131 6.28 -1.82 -2.16
N PHE A 132 6.45 -3.12 -1.88
CA PHE A 132 6.36 -3.64 -0.52
C PHE A 132 7.42 -3.07 0.42
N ALA A 133 8.64 -2.89 -0.01
CA ALA A 133 9.77 -2.51 0.85
C ALA A 133 10.02 -0.99 0.94
N ILE A 134 9.39 -0.18 0.10
CA ILE A 134 9.77 1.22 -0.06
C ILE A 134 8.63 2.21 0.20
N ASN A 135 9.00 3.43 0.50
CA ASN A 135 8.12 4.60 0.69
C ASN A 135 6.98 4.39 1.71
N GLY A 136 7.09 3.42 2.60
CA GLY A 136 6.16 3.21 3.71
C GLY A 136 4.71 2.88 3.32
N LEU A 137 4.45 2.44 2.07
CA LEU A 137 3.08 2.16 1.60
C LEU A 137 2.36 1.12 2.46
N VAL A 138 3.06 0.05 2.83
CA VAL A 138 2.50 -1.03 3.65
C VAL A 138 2.15 -0.52 5.05
N GLU A 139 3.03 0.28 5.64
CA GLU A 139 2.82 0.93 6.93
C GLU A 139 1.60 1.86 6.91
N MET A 140 1.46 2.70 5.87
CA MET A 140 0.31 3.60 5.72
C MET A 140 -1.01 2.82 5.73
N LEU A 141 -1.07 1.68 5.02
CA LEU A 141 -2.26 0.83 4.96
C LEU A 141 -2.54 0.12 6.29
N ILE A 142 -1.50 -0.34 6.99
CA ILE A 142 -1.61 -0.95 8.32
C ILE A 142 -2.08 0.08 9.34
N TYR A 143 -1.42 1.23 9.39
CA TYR A 143 -1.69 2.27 10.39
C TYR A 143 -3.08 2.88 10.20
N GLY A 144 -3.50 3.11 8.95
CA GLY A 144 -4.84 3.58 8.65
C GLY A 144 -5.93 2.58 9.07
N ALA A 145 -5.75 1.29 8.75
CA ALA A 145 -6.67 0.23 9.16
C ALA A 145 -6.74 0.11 10.68
N PHE A 146 -5.57 0.10 11.36
CA PHE A 146 -5.50 0.01 12.82
C PHE A 146 -6.15 1.22 13.49
N PHE A 147 -5.99 2.42 12.93
CA PHE A 147 -6.60 3.64 13.45
C PHE A 147 -8.14 3.58 13.40
N VAL A 148 -8.71 3.09 12.30
CA VAL A 148 -10.16 2.88 12.16
C VAL A 148 -10.66 1.82 13.15
N LEU A 149 -9.99 0.68 13.25
CA LEU A 149 -10.33 -0.40 14.18
C LEU A 149 -10.22 0.02 15.64
N GLY A 150 -9.13 0.70 15.99
CA GLY A 150 -8.91 1.27 17.33
C GLY A 150 -9.99 2.27 17.70
N THR A 151 -10.33 3.18 16.79
CA THR A 151 -11.44 4.14 16.99
C THR A 151 -12.75 3.40 17.24
N ASN A 152 -13.08 2.38 16.42
CA ASN A 152 -14.27 1.58 16.64
C ASN A 152 -14.29 0.93 18.03
N TYR A 153 -13.16 0.38 18.47
CA TYR A 153 -13.03 -0.23 19.78
C TYR A 153 -13.24 0.81 20.91
N LEU A 154 -12.61 1.99 20.77
CA LEU A 154 -12.73 3.06 21.80
C LEU A 154 -14.15 3.60 21.94
N VAL A 155 -14.92 3.71 20.83
CA VAL A 155 -16.26 4.32 20.85
C VAL A 155 -17.39 3.34 21.09
N SER A 156 -17.17 2.03 20.93
CA SER A 156 -18.23 1.00 21.00
C SER A 156 -18.16 0.09 22.25
N HIS A 157 -17.11 0.19 23.06
CA HIS A 157 -16.95 -0.64 24.26
C HIS A 157 -16.89 0.22 25.53
N ALA A 158 -17.30 -0.36 26.67
CA ALA A 158 -17.07 0.25 27.98
C ALA A 158 -15.59 0.31 28.30
N PHE A 159 -15.21 1.24 29.21
CA PHE A 159 -13.82 1.37 29.65
C PHE A 159 -13.29 0.05 30.24
N ASN A 160 -12.13 -0.34 29.74
CA ASN A 160 -11.34 -1.46 30.24
C ASN A 160 -9.85 -1.22 29.96
N PRO A 161 -8.91 -1.92 30.64
CA PRO A 161 -7.46 -1.70 30.46
C PRO A 161 -6.96 -1.86 29.02
N ARG A 162 -7.63 -2.68 28.18
CA ARG A 162 -7.26 -2.86 26.77
C ARG A 162 -7.40 -1.55 25.98
N LYS A 163 -8.30 -0.64 26.38
CA LYS A 163 -8.42 0.68 25.72
C LYS A 163 -7.13 1.50 25.83
N ILE A 164 -6.40 1.36 26.92
CA ILE A 164 -5.09 2.03 27.08
C ILE A 164 -4.07 1.46 26.07
N ALA A 165 -3.98 0.13 25.97
CA ALA A 165 -3.10 -0.51 25.00
C ALA A 165 -3.46 -0.13 23.55
N VAL A 166 -4.77 -0.10 23.22
CA VAL A 166 -5.26 0.35 21.90
C VAL A 166 -4.88 1.81 21.66
N ALA A 167 -5.03 2.69 22.67
CA ALA A 167 -4.67 4.10 22.56
C ALA A 167 -3.16 4.30 22.30
N VAL A 168 -2.30 3.57 23.01
CA VAL A 168 -0.84 3.58 22.76
C VAL A 168 -0.55 3.10 21.33
N GLY A 169 -1.15 1.99 20.90
CA GLY A 169 -1.01 1.48 19.52
C GLY A 169 -1.48 2.48 18.47
N MET A 170 -2.59 3.20 18.71
CA MET A 170 -3.07 4.26 17.82
C MET A 170 -2.10 5.44 17.75
N ALA A 171 -1.51 5.84 18.87
CA ALA A 171 -0.50 6.89 18.90
C ALA A 171 0.78 6.48 18.14
N VAL A 172 1.22 5.22 18.30
CA VAL A 172 2.32 4.65 17.49
C VAL A 172 1.98 4.70 16.00
N CYS A 173 0.76 4.32 15.61
CA CYS A 173 0.32 4.39 14.22
C CYS A 173 0.27 5.83 13.70
N ALA A 174 -0.20 6.80 14.50
CA ALA A 174 -0.30 8.19 14.09
C ALA A 174 1.08 8.82 13.81
N VAL A 175 2.03 8.67 14.75
CA VAL A 175 3.41 9.15 14.56
C VAL A 175 4.11 8.36 13.45
N GLY A 176 3.98 7.02 13.44
CA GLY A 176 4.56 6.15 12.41
C GLY A 176 4.06 6.48 11.01
N TYR A 177 2.79 6.88 10.86
CA TYR A 177 2.23 7.34 9.59
C TYR A 177 2.93 8.60 9.08
N VAL A 178 3.17 9.57 9.94
CA VAL A 178 3.91 10.79 9.59
C VAL A 178 5.37 10.45 9.22
N LEU A 179 6.00 9.52 9.94
CA LEU A 179 7.38 9.08 9.68
C LEU A 179 7.57 8.28 8.38
N THR A 180 6.51 7.92 7.65
CA THR A 180 6.65 7.37 6.28
C THR A 180 7.15 8.40 5.28
N PHE A 181 6.95 9.66 5.55
CA PHE A 181 7.47 10.85 4.87
C PHE A 181 7.33 10.86 3.35
N TYR A 182 6.26 10.30 2.82
CA TYR A 182 5.98 10.23 1.39
C TYR A 182 4.59 10.80 1.06
N PRO A 183 4.44 12.16 0.98
CA PRO A 183 3.16 12.85 0.85
C PRO A 183 2.31 12.39 -0.34
N THR A 184 2.97 12.01 -1.43
CA THR A 184 2.31 11.51 -2.65
C THR A 184 1.35 10.34 -2.39
N TRP A 185 1.63 9.48 -1.42
CA TRP A 185 0.75 8.38 -1.02
C TRP A 185 0.07 8.62 0.33
N MET A 186 0.73 9.31 1.26
CA MET A 186 0.14 9.62 2.57
C MET A 186 -1.22 10.30 2.42
N VAL A 187 -1.31 11.34 1.59
CA VAL A 187 -2.54 12.12 1.44
C VAL A 187 -3.68 11.29 0.84
N PRO A 188 -3.54 10.62 -0.34
CA PRO A 188 -4.65 9.84 -0.90
C PRO A 188 -5.00 8.62 -0.06
N VAL A 189 -4.04 7.99 0.63
CA VAL A 189 -4.32 6.89 1.56
C VAL A 189 -5.12 7.40 2.75
N ALA A 190 -4.74 8.53 3.35
CA ALA A 190 -5.51 9.15 4.43
C ALA A 190 -6.95 9.47 4.00
N TRP A 191 -7.14 10.09 2.82
CA TRP A 191 -8.46 10.33 2.27
C TRP A 191 -9.29 9.05 2.07
N GLY A 192 -8.63 7.93 1.75
CA GLY A 192 -9.28 6.63 1.67
C GLY A 192 -9.81 6.11 3.02
N PHE A 193 -9.17 6.46 4.13
CA PHE A 193 -9.63 6.08 5.47
C PHE A 193 -10.64 7.05 6.09
N VAL A 194 -10.72 8.29 5.62
CA VAL A 194 -11.67 9.31 6.13
C VAL A 194 -13.12 8.80 6.19
N PRO A 195 -13.71 8.21 5.13
CA PRO A 195 -15.09 7.73 5.17
C PRO A 195 -15.31 6.62 6.21
N LEU A 196 -14.32 5.75 6.39
CA LEU A 196 -14.37 4.67 7.39
C LEU A 196 -14.33 5.24 8.81
N PHE A 197 -13.43 6.20 9.06
CA PHE A 197 -13.32 6.89 10.34
C PHE A 197 -14.60 7.65 10.68
N LEU A 198 -15.11 8.47 9.75
CA LEU A 198 -16.36 9.23 9.95
C LEU A 198 -17.54 8.30 10.20
N TRP A 199 -17.65 7.19 9.45
CA TRP A 199 -18.69 6.21 9.68
C TRP A 199 -18.62 5.61 11.10
N VAL A 200 -17.42 5.27 11.57
CA VAL A 200 -17.24 4.74 12.93
C VAL A 200 -17.63 5.79 13.98
N VAL A 201 -17.13 7.01 13.86
CA VAL A 201 -17.39 8.07 14.84
C VAL A 201 -18.86 8.48 14.89
N ILE A 202 -19.56 8.49 13.74
CA ILE A 202 -20.93 8.98 13.68
C ILE A 202 -21.96 7.87 13.95
N TRP A 203 -21.75 6.67 13.39
CA TRP A 203 -22.77 5.60 13.41
C TRP A 203 -22.45 4.40 14.29
N LYS A 204 -21.17 4.23 14.73
CA LYS A 204 -20.78 3.18 15.69
C LYS A 204 -20.59 3.73 17.11
N PHE A 205 -20.68 5.04 17.29
CA PHE A 205 -20.57 5.69 18.59
C PHE A 205 -21.74 5.32 19.51
N ASP A 206 -21.44 4.63 20.59
CA ASP A 206 -22.44 4.27 21.60
C ASP A 206 -22.30 5.11 22.86
N ARG A 207 -23.06 6.21 22.93
CA ARG A 207 -23.07 7.13 24.07
C ARG A 207 -23.49 6.48 25.40
N LYS A 208 -24.25 5.38 25.34
CA LYS A 208 -24.74 4.70 26.56
C LYS A 208 -23.65 3.89 27.25
N VAL A 209 -22.66 3.46 26.48
CA VAL A 209 -21.54 2.64 26.97
C VAL A 209 -20.39 3.49 27.49
N LEU A 210 -20.24 4.73 27.01
CA LEU A 210 -19.12 5.60 27.32
C LEU A 210 -19.31 6.34 28.62
N ARG A 211 -18.23 6.41 29.41
CA ARG A 211 -18.11 7.11 30.68
C ARG A 211 -17.09 8.26 30.58
N ARG A 212 -17.05 9.15 31.58
CA ARG A 212 -16.05 10.24 31.61
C ARG A 212 -14.61 9.73 31.53
N VAL A 213 -14.34 8.56 32.10
CA VAL A 213 -13.01 7.92 32.07
C VAL A 213 -12.56 7.54 30.65
N ASP A 214 -13.49 7.38 29.70
CA ASP A 214 -13.17 7.08 28.29
C ASP A 214 -12.50 8.26 27.57
N VAL A 215 -12.40 9.42 28.17
CA VAL A 215 -11.57 10.55 27.70
C VAL A 215 -10.07 10.24 27.83
N VAL A 216 -9.68 9.42 28.82
CA VAL A 216 -8.27 9.10 29.11
C VAL A 216 -7.55 8.46 27.89
N PRO A 217 -8.07 7.43 27.22
CA PRO A 217 -7.48 6.90 25.99
C PRO A 217 -7.25 7.97 24.91
N TRP A 218 -8.21 8.86 24.69
CA TRP A 218 -8.08 9.93 23.69
C TRP A 218 -7.02 10.97 24.06
N LEU A 219 -6.97 11.34 25.33
CA LEU A 219 -5.92 12.22 25.84
C LEU A 219 -4.54 11.57 25.70
N LEU A 220 -4.43 10.27 25.96
CA LEU A 220 -3.19 9.52 25.80
C LEU A 220 -2.72 9.48 24.33
N ILE A 221 -3.64 9.23 23.39
CA ILE A 221 -3.34 9.31 21.94
C ILE A 221 -2.79 10.71 21.63
N PHE A 222 -3.48 11.76 22.06
CA PHE A 222 -3.07 13.13 21.79
C PHE A 222 -1.69 13.44 22.38
N VAL A 223 -1.46 13.13 23.64
CA VAL A 223 -0.19 13.44 24.34
C VAL A 223 0.98 12.71 23.69
N ILE A 224 0.87 11.40 23.46
CA ILE A 224 1.95 10.62 22.85
C ILE A 224 2.22 11.08 21.41
N THR A 225 1.16 11.34 20.62
CA THR A 225 1.30 11.83 19.26
C THR A 225 1.95 13.21 19.23
N ALA A 226 1.48 14.13 20.06
CA ALA A 226 2.06 15.47 20.16
C ALA A 226 3.53 15.41 20.61
N ALA A 227 3.86 14.59 21.60
CA ALA A 227 5.25 14.40 22.04
C ALA A 227 6.13 13.84 20.90
N GLY A 228 5.68 12.80 20.22
CA GLY A 228 6.43 12.21 19.10
C GLY A 228 6.65 13.20 17.96
N LEU A 229 5.64 13.96 17.56
CA LEU A 229 5.75 14.99 16.51
C LEU A 229 6.61 16.18 16.97
N THR A 230 6.57 16.55 18.24
CA THR A 230 7.46 17.59 18.81
C THR A 230 8.91 17.13 18.75
N VAL A 231 9.21 15.89 19.16
CA VAL A 231 10.56 15.32 19.04
C VAL A 231 11.02 15.34 17.57
N LEU A 232 10.17 14.90 16.65
CA LEU A 232 10.47 14.94 15.21
C LEU A 232 10.79 16.37 14.74
N ALA A 233 9.96 17.33 15.11
CA ALA A 233 10.17 18.73 14.74
C ALA A 233 11.47 19.30 15.31
N LEU A 234 11.76 19.04 16.59
CA LEU A 234 12.97 19.58 17.27
C LEU A 234 14.26 18.94 16.73
N THR A 235 14.22 17.65 16.36
CA THR A 235 15.43 16.91 15.98
C THR A 235 15.70 16.90 14.47
N SER A 236 14.68 17.20 13.65
CA SER A 236 14.76 17.01 12.19
C SER A 236 14.21 18.20 11.39
N TRP A 237 14.02 19.36 12.01
CA TRP A 237 13.40 20.50 11.32
C TRP A 237 14.13 20.92 10.06
N ASP A 238 15.45 20.91 10.08
CA ASP A 238 16.26 21.28 8.91
C ASP A 238 16.06 20.30 7.75
N VAL A 239 16.00 19.00 8.06
CA VAL A 239 15.76 17.95 7.08
C VAL A 239 14.33 18.06 6.52
N ILE A 240 13.34 18.26 7.37
CA ILE A 240 11.93 18.46 6.96
C ILE A 240 11.82 19.68 6.05
N LYS A 241 12.45 20.79 6.40
CA LYS A 241 12.44 22.00 5.59
C LYS A 241 13.12 21.79 4.24
N ALA A 242 14.24 21.07 4.21
CA ALA A 242 14.95 20.74 2.96
C ALA A 242 14.08 19.89 2.04
N GLU A 243 13.45 18.83 2.58
CA GLU A 243 12.55 17.95 1.84
C GLU A 243 11.31 18.69 1.30
N LEU A 244 10.67 19.53 2.13
CA LEU A 244 9.53 20.33 1.67
C LEU A 244 9.86 21.33 0.57
N ASN A 245 11.12 21.77 0.48
CA ASN A 245 11.60 22.68 -0.55
C ASN A 245 12.25 21.94 -1.75
N SER A 246 12.40 20.62 -1.68
CA SER A 246 12.89 19.81 -2.79
C SER A 246 11.87 19.76 -3.94
N VAL A 247 12.36 19.55 -5.18
CA VAL A 247 11.47 19.38 -6.34
C VAL A 247 10.63 18.12 -6.19
N TYR A 248 11.21 17.06 -5.63
CA TYR A 248 10.54 15.78 -5.36
C TYR A 248 11.20 15.14 -4.12
N PRO A 249 10.42 14.62 -3.18
CA PRO A 249 8.93 14.46 -3.17
C PRO A 249 8.15 15.68 -2.66
N GLY A 250 8.82 16.74 -2.19
CA GLY A 250 8.20 17.81 -1.42
C GLY A 250 7.39 18.81 -2.24
N ASN A 251 8.01 19.48 -3.20
CA ASN A 251 7.41 20.61 -3.93
C ASN A 251 7.14 20.28 -5.40
N ALA A 252 6.91 19.01 -5.72
CA ALA A 252 6.53 18.64 -7.08
C ALA A 252 5.18 19.30 -7.42
N PRO A 253 5.11 20.09 -8.51
CA PRO A 253 3.86 20.70 -8.91
C PRO A 253 2.85 19.61 -9.23
N SER A 254 1.89 19.40 -8.33
CA SER A 254 0.78 18.50 -8.60
C SER A 254 -0.24 19.22 -9.45
N SER A 255 -0.37 18.83 -10.70
CA SER A 255 -1.51 19.20 -11.51
C SER A 255 -2.73 18.46 -10.99
N SER A 256 -3.71 19.16 -10.48
CA SER A 256 -5.04 18.63 -10.32
C SER A 256 -5.65 18.42 -11.72
N GLY A 257 -6.22 17.26 -11.98
CA GLY A 257 -6.80 16.92 -13.28
C GLY A 257 -5.79 16.32 -14.28
N GLY A 258 -6.29 15.97 -15.44
CA GLY A 258 -5.51 15.43 -16.57
C GLY A 258 -5.19 13.95 -16.52
N THR A 259 -5.46 13.27 -15.41
CA THR A 259 -5.31 11.81 -15.33
C THR A 259 -6.52 11.13 -15.97
N GLY A 260 -6.28 10.39 -17.03
CA GLY A 260 -7.36 9.65 -17.69
C GLY A 260 -7.95 8.53 -16.82
N LEU A 261 -9.24 8.20 -17.04
CA LEU A 261 -9.88 7.06 -16.36
C LEU A 261 -9.12 5.74 -16.54
N TRP A 262 -8.42 5.61 -17.65
CA TRP A 262 -7.57 4.46 -17.94
C TRP A 262 -6.50 4.21 -16.86
N TRP A 263 -5.91 5.26 -16.30
CA TRP A 263 -4.93 5.14 -15.22
C TRP A 263 -5.52 4.52 -13.95
N MET A 264 -6.81 4.76 -13.71
CA MET A 264 -7.52 4.22 -12.54
C MET A 264 -8.01 2.79 -12.72
N MET A 265 -8.07 2.29 -13.96
CA MET A 265 -8.65 0.98 -14.30
C MET A 265 -7.67 0.08 -15.06
N LYS A 266 -6.37 0.39 -15.04
CA LYS A 266 -5.32 -0.37 -15.74
C LYS A 266 -5.00 -1.73 -15.12
N TYR A 267 -5.68 -2.15 -14.05
CA TYR A 267 -5.38 -3.38 -13.33
C TYR A 267 -5.36 -4.67 -14.19
N PRO A 268 -6.03 -4.78 -15.37
CA PRO A 268 -5.85 -5.95 -16.24
C PRO A 268 -4.41 -6.19 -16.69
N ILE A 269 -3.59 -5.14 -16.77
CA ILE A 269 -2.15 -5.21 -17.06
C ILE A 269 -1.44 -6.10 -16.05
N SER A 270 -1.80 -6.00 -14.78
CA SER A 270 -1.19 -6.78 -13.70
C SER A 270 -1.40 -8.30 -13.86
N LEU A 271 -2.40 -8.74 -14.64
CA LEU A 271 -2.66 -10.16 -14.90
C LEU A 271 -1.69 -10.76 -15.92
N VAL A 272 -1.14 -9.94 -16.80
CA VAL A 272 -0.21 -10.36 -17.84
C VAL A 272 1.22 -9.90 -17.61
N SER A 273 1.47 -9.07 -16.60
CA SER A 273 2.78 -8.47 -16.35
C SER A 273 3.90 -9.51 -16.16
N ARG A 274 3.61 -10.70 -15.62
CA ARG A 274 4.56 -11.81 -15.52
C ARG A 274 5.15 -12.25 -16.85
N PHE A 275 4.36 -12.11 -17.90
CA PHE A 275 4.70 -12.57 -19.25
C PHE A 275 5.19 -11.44 -20.16
N SER A 276 5.44 -10.27 -19.60
CA SER A 276 5.94 -9.09 -20.30
C SER A 276 7.40 -8.84 -19.93
N MET A 277 8.25 -8.58 -20.92
CA MET A 277 9.65 -8.17 -20.75
C MET A 277 9.81 -6.68 -20.48
N ASN A 278 8.76 -6.00 -20.02
CA ASN A 278 8.73 -4.57 -19.89
C ASN A 278 9.36 -4.10 -18.59
N GLU A 279 10.31 -3.17 -18.65
CA GLU A 279 11.00 -2.58 -17.51
C GLU A 279 10.09 -1.76 -16.58
N LEU A 280 8.97 -1.24 -17.10
CA LEU A 280 8.00 -0.45 -16.32
C LEU A 280 6.89 -1.28 -15.64
N ILE A 281 7.08 -2.59 -15.46
CA ILE A 281 6.11 -3.46 -14.77
C ILE A 281 5.75 -2.88 -13.39
N VAL A 282 6.73 -2.39 -12.66
CA VAL A 282 6.56 -1.82 -11.32
C VAL A 282 5.63 -0.61 -11.35
N GLU A 283 5.91 0.35 -12.23
CA GLU A 283 5.15 1.60 -12.36
C GLU A 283 3.73 1.36 -12.90
N ASN A 284 3.56 0.34 -13.73
CA ASN A 284 2.27 -0.01 -14.31
C ASN A 284 1.46 -1.00 -13.46
N SER A 285 2.03 -1.54 -12.39
CA SER A 285 1.29 -2.39 -11.46
C SER A 285 0.11 -1.68 -10.82
N SER A 286 -0.91 -2.43 -10.44
CA SER A 286 -2.14 -1.86 -9.86
C SER A 286 -2.74 -2.80 -8.80
N ILE A 287 -3.55 -2.23 -7.92
CA ILE A 287 -4.44 -3.02 -7.07
C ILE A 287 -5.60 -3.52 -7.93
N ILE A 288 -5.82 -4.83 -7.97
CA ILE A 288 -6.93 -5.44 -8.71
C ILE A 288 -8.22 -5.18 -7.95
N CYS A 289 -8.90 -4.09 -8.30
CA CYS A 289 -10.06 -3.59 -7.58
C CYS A 289 -11.42 -3.94 -8.22
N PHE A 290 -11.40 -4.66 -9.33
CA PHE A 290 -12.60 -5.06 -10.08
C PHE A 290 -13.56 -3.89 -10.40
N ALA A 291 -13.05 -2.68 -10.53
CA ALA A 291 -13.86 -1.56 -11.03
C ALA A 291 -14.26 -1.85 -12.52
N PRO A 292 -15.50 -1.55 -12.92
CA PRO A 292 -16.53 -0.80 -12.20
C PRO A 292 -17.53 -1.65 -11.36
N ALA A 293 -17.29 -2.97 -11.17
CA ALA A 293 -18.26 -3.84 -10.49
C ALA A 293 -18.69 -3.33 -9.10
N GLY A 294 -17.74 -2.83 -8.30
CA GLY A 294 -18.05 -2.26 -6.97
C GLY A 294 -19.06 -1.12 -7.03
N PHE A 295 -18.91 -0.21 -7.99
CA PHE A 295 -19.84 0.91 -8.22
C PHE A 295 -21.23 0.42 -8.64
N ILE A 296 -21.28 -0.52 -9.59
CA ILE A 296 -22.54 -1.09 -10.09
C ILE A 296 -23.27 -1.81 -8.96
N LEU A 297 -22.57 -2.59 -8.15
CA LEU A 297 -23.14 -3.28 -6.99
C LEU A 297 -23.62 -2.30 -5.90
N ALA A 298 -22.87 -1.24 -5.62
CA ALA A 298 -23.27 -0.19 -4.68
C ALA A 298 -24.56 0.49 -5.14
N LEU A 299 -24.64 0.88 -6.41
CA LEU A 299 -25.85 1.46 -7.00
C LEU A 299 -27.01 0.48 -7.00
N TRP A 300 -26.78 -0.79 -7.26
CA TRP A 300 -27.80 -1.83 -7.15
C TRP A 300 -28.38 -1.91 -5.74
N VAL A 301 -27.54 -1.94 -4.70
CA VAL A 301 -27.99 -2.00 -3.30
C VAL A 301 -28.79 -0.75 -2.93
N ILE A 302 -28.33 0.44 -3.33
CA ILE A 302 -28.99 1.71 -3.02
C ILE A 302 -30.33 1.82 -3.77
N ILE A 303 -30.36 1.56 -5.08
CA ILE A 303 -31.50 1.88 -5.94
C ILE A 303 -32.51 0.72 -5.95
N LYS A 304 -32.05 -0.52 -6.20
CA LYS A 304 -32.94 -1.69 -6.36
C LYS A 304 -33.35 -2.32 -5.05
N GLU A 305 -32.43 -2.35 -4.06
CA GLU A 305 -32.75 -2.91 -2.74
C GLU A 305 -33.15 -1.81 -1.73
N LYS A 306 -33.11 -0.53 -2.15
CA LYS A 306 -33.49 0.67 -1.36
C LYS A 306 -32.80 0.75 0.00
N LYS A 307 -31.57 0.20 0.11
CA LYS A 307 -30.78 0.25 1.33
C LYS A 307 -29.92 1.51 1.37
N LYS A 308 -30.24 2.41 2.29
CA LYS A 308 -29.47 3.65 2.54
C LYS A 308 -28.41 3.38 3.61
N ASP A 309 -27.39 2.61 3.27
CA ASP A 309 -26.28 2.34 4.19
C ASP A 309 -25.29 3.52 4.20
N PRO A 310 -25.02 4.13 5.38
CA PRO A 310 -24.18 5.31 5.46
C PRO A 310 -22.75 5.08 4.98
N LEU A 311 -22.15 3.92 5.33
CA LEU A 311 -20.79 3.60 4.90
C LEU A 311 -20.71 3.43 3.38
N LEU A 312 -21.69 2.75 2.79
CA LEU A 312 -21.73 2.55 1.33
C LEU A 312 -21.82 3.90 0.59
N ILE A 313 -22.63 4.83 1.10
CA ILE A 313 -22.81 6.17 0.53
C ILE A 313 -21.52 6.99 0.68
N LEU A 314 -20.88 6.97 1.85
CA LEU A 314 -19.61 7.67 2.08
C LEU A 314 -18.49 7.12 1.18
N LEU A 315 -18.37 5.80 1.06
CA LEU A 315 -17.38 5.15 0.20
C LEU A 315 -17.63 5.48 -1.28
N LEU A 316 -18.88 5.51 -1.72
CA LEU A 316 -19.23 5.91 -3.08
C LEU A 316 -18.86 7.38 -3.33
N GLY A 317 -19.24 8.27 -2.41
CA GLY A 317 -18.97 9.71 -2.51
C GLY A 317 -17.48 10.02 -2.61
N ILE A 318 -16.65 9.46 -1.72
CA ILE A 318 -15.20 9.71 -1.73
C ILE A 318 -14.52 9.13 -2.98
N ASN A 319 -14.95 7.95 -3.45
CA ASN A 319 -14.43 7.39 -4.71
C ASN A 319 -14.72 8.31 -5.90
N LEU A 320 -15.94 8.86 -5.99
CA LEU A 320 -16.33 9.80 -7.04
C LEU A 320 -15.59 11.12 -6.91
N PHE A 321 -15.44 11.66 -5.70
CA PHE A 321 -14.69 12.89 -5.44
C PHE A 321 -13.23 12.77 -5.87
N LEU A 322 -12.54 11.70 -5.47
CA LEU A 322 -11.15 11.49 -5.84
C LEU A 322 -10.99 11.19 -7.34
N ALA A 323 -11.93 10.45 -7.95
CA ALA A 323 -11.95 10.28 -9.40
C ALA A 323 -12.12 11.62 -10.13
N TRP A 324 -13.01 12.48 -9.67
CA TRP A 324 -13.16 13.84 -10.17
C TRP A 324 -11.87 14.64 -10.02
N TYR A 325 -11.27 14.65 -8.84
CA TYR A 325 -10.01 15.33 -8.57
C TYR A 325 -8.92 14.93 -9.57
N TYR A 326 -8.73 13.63 -9.82
CA TYR A 326 -7.68 13.18 -10.74
C TYR A 326 -8.01 13.41 -12.21
N CYS A 327 -9.26 13.26 -12.64
CA CYS A 327 -9.64 13.38 -14.04
C CYS A 327 -9.88 14.83 -14.49
N VAL A 328 -10.57 15.61 -13.67
CA VAL A 328 -11.03 16.96 -14.00
C VAL A 328 -10.24 18.01 -13.26
N GLY A 329 -9.97 17.77 -11.97
CA GLY A 329 -9.30 18.71 -11.08
C GLY A 329 -10.24 19.51 -10.20
N ILE A 330 -9.65 20.25 -9.26
CA ILE A 330 -10.33 21.18 -8.36
C ILE A 330 -9.54 22.48 -8.29
N PRO A 331 -10.13 23.60 -7.82
CA PRO A 331 -9.42 24.86 -7.65
C PRO A 331 -8.16 24.70 -6.79
N LYS A 332 -7.06 25.37 -7.15
CA LYS A 332 -5.77 25.28 -6.46
C LYS A 332 -5.85 25.54 -4.95
N TRP A 333 -6.65 26.52 -4.53
CA TRP A 333 -6.84 26.83 -3.11
C TRP A 333 -7.49 25.65 -2.35
N LEU A 334 -8.46 24.99 -2.98
CA LEU A 334 -9.14 23.82 -2.38
C LEU A 334 -8.21 22.60 -2.34
N ALA A 335 -7.44 22.36 -3.41
CA ALA A 335 -6.44 21.31 -3.42
C ALA A 335 -5.40 21.50 -2.32
N LYS A 336 -4.95 22.75 -2.08
CA LYS A 336 -4.02 23.10 -1.00
C LYS A 336 -4.63 22.86 0.38
N MET A 337 -5.89 23.31 0.58
CA MET A 337 -6.60 23.11 1.85
C MET A 337 -6.81 21.63 2.19
N LEU A 338 -7.05 20.79 1.19
CA LEU A 338 -7.23 19.34 1.32
C LEU A 338 -5.92 18.55 1.27
N LEU A 339 -4.77 19.22 1.23
CA LEU A 339 -3.42 18.66 1.05
C LEU A 339 -3.23 17.87 -0.28
N LEU A 340 -4.21 17.86 -1.16
CA LEU A 340 -4.16 17.18 -2.44
C LEU A 340 -3.13 17.79 -3.39
N SER A 341 -2.70 19.03 -3.17
CA SER A 341 -1.61 19.67 -3.92
C SER A 341 -0.26 18.95 -3.78
N PHE A 342 -0.06 18.13 -2.74
CA PHE A 342 1.15 17.31 -2.55
C PHE A 342 1.09 15.96 -3.26
N VAL A 343 -0.01 15.67 -3.97
CA VAL A 343 -0.24 14.35 -4.59
C VAL A 343 0.14 14.39 -6.06
N ASN A 344 1.06 13.50 -6.46
CA ASN A 344 1.38 13.31 -7.86
C ASN A 344 0.21 12.63 -8.59
N SER A 345 -0.25 13.24 -9.70
CA SER A 345 -1.38 12.76 -10.51
C SER A 345 -1.17 11.35 -11.09
N ASN A 346 0.07 10.92 -11.29
CA ASN A 346 0.40 9.61 -11.83
C ASN A 346 0.47 8.51 -10.76
N ARG A 347 0.78 8.85 -9.51
CA ARG A 347 0.97 7.89 -8.42
C ARG A 347 -0.23 7.79 -7.47
N GLY A 348 -0.91 8.89 -7.22
CA GLY A 348 -2.06 8.91 -6.32
C GLY A 348 -3.21 7.97 -6.71
N PRO A 349 -3.62 7.89 -8.00
CA PRO A 349 -4.71 7.00 -8.41
C PRO A 349 -4.45 5.51 -8.17
N GLN A 350 -3.18 5.09 -8.17
CA GLN A 350 -2.80 3.68 -7.99
C GLN A 350 -3.18 3.16 -6.59
N VAL A 351 -3.02 3.99 -5.56
CA VAL A 351 -3.34 3.59 -4.18
C VAL A 351 -4.85 3.54 -3.90
N LEU A 352 -5.69 4.17 -4.74
CA LEU A 352 -7.14 4.16 -4.52
C LEU A 352 -7.81 2.81 -4.77
N GLY A 353 -7.08 1.83 -5.28
CA GLY A 353 -7.60 0.48 -5.47
C GLY A 353 -8.18 -0.14 -4.19
N PHE A 354 -7.55 0.10 -3.02
CA PHE A 354 -8.06 -0.40 -1.76
C PHE A 354 -9.42 0.21 -1.38
N LEU A 355 -9.63 1.48 -1.68
CA LEU A 355 -10.89 2.17 -1.42
C LEU A 355 -12.04 1.59 -2.27
N ARG A 356 -11.75 1.18 -3.50
CA ARG A 356 -12.71 0.50 -4.38
C ARG A 356 -13.00 -0.92 -3.92
N LEU A 357 -11.98 -1.62 -3.38
CA LEU A 357 -12.18 -2.93 -2.75
C LEU A 357 -13.06 -2.83 -1.50
N THR A 358 -12.89 -1.83 -0.66
CA THR A 358 -13.76 -1.62 0.51
C THR A 358 -15.21 -1.32 0.11
N LEU A 359 -15.42 -0.47 -0.90
CA LEU A 359 -16.75 -0.23 -1.50
C LEU A 359 -17.37 -1.54 -2.02
N PHE A 360 -16.60 -2.32 -2.75
CA PHE A 360 -17.03 -3.60 -3.29
C PHE A 360 -17.43 -4.58 -2.17
N VAL A 361 -16.59 -4.77 -1.15
CA VAL A 361 -16.85 -5.65 -0.01
C VAL A 361 -18.13 -5.24 0.73
N ARG A 362 -18.30 -3.93 1.01
CA ARG A 362 -19.51 -3.43 1.66
C ARG A 362 -20.77 -3.67 0.81
N ALA A 363 -20.70 -3.42 -0.49
CA ALA A 363 -21.82 -3.66 -1.41
C ALA A 363 -22.23 -5.15 -1.43
N VAL A 364 -21.28 -6.08 -1.53
CA VAL A 364 -21.57 -7.54 -1.51
C VAL A 364 -22.13 -7.97 -0.16
N ALA A 365 -21.59 -7.44 0.94
CA ALA A 365 -22.05 -7.76 2.29
C ALA A 365 -23.52 -7.40 2.53
N LEU A 366 -23.99 -6.32 1.90
CA LEU A 366 -25.35 -5.80 2.03
C LEU A 366 -26.34 -6.40 1.04
N LYS A 367 -25.86 -6.86 -0.12
CA LYS A 367 -26.70 -7.28 -1.24
C LYS A 367 -27.43 -8.57 -0.95
N GLU A 368 -28.76 -8.56 -1.09
CA GLU A 368 -29.64 -9.73 -0.85
C GLU A 368 -30.10 -10.39 -2.15
N LYS A 369 -30.37 -9.60 -3.18
CA LYS A 369 -30.94 -10.09 -4.44
C LYS A 369 -29.86 -10.22 -5.53
N ALA A 370 -29.91 -11.29 -6.30
CA ALA A 370 -29.07 -11.44 -7.48
C ALA A 370 -29.89 -11.18 -8.74
N PRO A 371 -29.30 -10.51 -9.78
CA PRO A 371 -29.98 -10.34 -11.05
C PRO A 371 -30.24 -11.69 -11.75
N LYS A 372 -31.13 -11.71 -12.75
CA LYS A 372 -31.34 -12.90 -13.59
C LYS A 372 -30.00 -13.33 -14.20
N ARG A 373 -29.81 -14.64 -14.45
CA ARG A 373 -28.52 -15.19 -14.91
C ARG A 373 -28.03 -14.52 -16.19
N TRP A 374 -28.89 -14.38 -17.21
CA TRP A 374 -28.52 -13.75 -18.46
C TRP A 374 -28.16 -12.28 -18.32
N LEU A 375 -28.87 -11.54 -17.44
CA LEU A 375 -28.57 -10.13 -17.18
C LEU A 375 -27.22 -9.99 -16.44
N ALA A 376 -26.92 -10.88 -15.50
CA ALA A 376 -25.61 -10.91 -14.84
C ALA A 376 -24.48 -11.22 -15.83
N ALA A 377 -24.70 -12.14 -16.78
CA ALA A 377 -23.72 -12.49 -17.81
C ALA A 377 -23.48 -11.30 -18.76
N LEU A 378 -24.55 -10.67 -19.25
CA LEU A 378 -24.43 -9.48 -20.10
C LEU A 378 -23.71 -8.33 -19.40
N ALA A 379 -24.13 -8.03 -18.16
CA ALA A 379 -23.46 -7.00 -17.34
C ALA A 379 -21.98 -7.33 -17.10
N ALA A 380 -21.64 -8.60 -16.87
CA ALA A 380 -20.26 -9.03 -16.67
C ALA A 380 -19.38 -8.82 -17.89
N VAL A 381 -19.86 -9.23 -19.08
CA VAL A 381 -19.16 -9.04 -20.35
C VAL A 381 -18.95 -7.55 -20.64
N ILE A 382 -20.00 -6.73 -20.54
CA ILE A 382 -19.92 -5.30 -20.82
C ILE A 382 -19.00 -4.59 -19.83
N SER A 383 -19.18 -4.82 -18.53
CA SER A 383 -18.42 -4.10 -17.51
C SER A 383 -16.96 -4.54 -17.41
N SER A 384 -16.64 -5.80 -17.72
CA SER A 384 -15.24 -6.26 -17.81
C SER A 384 -14.53 -5.76 -19.06
N ALA A 385 -15.28 -5.50 -20.15
CA ALA A 385 -14.72 -4.90 -21.36
C ALA A 385 -14.19 -3.48 -21.13
N VAL A 386 -14.75 -2.71 -20.17
CA VAL A 386 -14.32 -1.34 -19.87
C VAL A 386 -12.84 -1.28 -19.43
N PRO A 387 -12.40 -1.97 -18.35
CA PRO A 387 -11.00 -1.94 -17.95
C PRO A 387 -10.08 -2.59 -19.01
N MET A 388 -10.53 -3.60 -19.73
CA MET A 388 -9.76 -4.19 -20.85
C MET A 388 -9.52 -3.17 -21.97
N ARG A 389 -10.55 -2.45 -22.41
CA ARG A 389 -10.43 -1.40 -23.44
C ARG A 389 -9.51 -0.27 -22.99
N LEU A 390 -9.60 0.11 -21.70
CA LEU A 390 -8.75 1.14 -21.13
C LEU A 390 -7.29 0.67 -20.99
N ALA A 391 -7.05 -0.60 -20.66
CA ALA A 391 -5.72 -1.18 -20.59
C ALA A 391 -4.98 -1.19 -21.94
N LEU A 392 -5.71 -1.27 -23.06
CA LEU A 392 -5.11 -1.13 -24.41
C LEU A 392 -4.53 0.27 -24.65
N GLY A 393 -4.96 1.30 -23.92
CA GLY A 393 -4.39 2.64 -24.02
C GLY A 393 -2.92 2.75 -23.60
N PHE A 394 -2.38 1.74 -22.89
CA PHE A 394 -0.97 1.62 -22.53
C PHE A 394 -0.08 1.04 -23.63
N THR A 395 -0.60 0.73 -24.81
CA THR A 395 0.16 0.27 -25.96
C THR A 395 0.74 1.42 -26.80
N LYS A 396 0.83 2.63 -26.27
CA LYS A 396 1.33 3.79 -27.02
C LYS A 396 2.86 3.88 -27.02
N TYR A 397 3.39 4.32 -28.18
CA TYR A 397 4.79 4.68 -28.37
C TYR A 397 5.18 5.84 -27.47
N GLU A 398 6.29 5.71 -26.73
CA GLU A 398 7.00 6.87 -26.21
C GLU A 398 7.99 7.41 -27.26
N PRO A 399 8.33 8.72 -27.19
CA PRO A 399 9.41 9.29 -28.00
C PRO A 399 10.73 8.57 -27.68
N GLY A 400 11.19 7.70 -28.56
CA GLY A 400 12.35 6.82 -28.36
C GLY A 400 12.13 5.39 -28.80
N GLY A 401 10.91 5.03 -29.25
CA GLY A 401 10.65 3.74 -29.88
C GLY A 401 10.38 2.57 -28.93
N LEU A 402 10.27 2.80 -27.62
CA LEU A 402 9.90 1.78 -26.64
C LEU A 402 8.39 1.50 -26.72
N ARG A 403 8.04 0.30 -27.14
CA ARG A 403 6.66 -0.15 -27.29
C ARG A 403 6.26 -0.94 -26.03
N TYR A 404 5.35 -0.40 -25.23
CA TYR A 404 4.80 -1.10 -24.05
C TYR A 404 3.62 -1.98 -24.48
N GLU A 405 3.88 -3.20 -24.90
CA GLU A 405 2.83 -4.15 -25.26
C GLU A 405 2.60 -5.18 -24.17
N TYR A 406 1.67 -4.89 -23.27
CA TYR A 406 1.20 -5.89 -22.29
C TYR A 406 0.29 -6.92 -22.95
N PHE A 407 -0.51 -6.49 -23.93
CA PHE A 407 -1.37 -7.34 -24.75
C PHE A 407 -0.81 -7.38 -26.17
N ASP A 408 0.31 -8.07 -26.33
CA ASP A 408 1.03 -8.23 -27.58
C ASP A 408 0.30 -9.16 -28.55
N THR A 409 -0.60 -10.04 -28.07
CA THR A 409 -1.41 -10.96 -28.87
C THR A 409 -2.90 -10.85 -28.54
N ALA A 410 -3.75 -11.08 -29.53
CA ALA A 410 -5.19 -11.13 -29.35
C ALA A 410 -5.60 -12.23 -28.34
N GLU A 411 -4.88 -13.33 -28.32
CA GLU A 411 -5.13 -14.45 -27.40
C GLU A 411 -4.97 -14.03 -25.94
N LYS A 412 -3.87 -13.36 -25.58
CA LYS A 412 -3.66 -12.83 -24.21
C LYS A 412 -4.81 -11.90 -23.81
N PHE A 413 -5.23 -11.02 -24.73
CA PHE A 413 -6.35 -10.12 -24.48
C PHE A 413 -7.65 -10.87 -24.23
N VAL A 414 -8.01 -11.83 -25.09
CA VAL A 414 -9.25 -12.61 -25.01
C VAL A 414 -9.26 -13.47 -23.74
N VAL A 415 -8.14 -14.14 -23.41
CA VAL A 415 -8.03 -14.97 -22.22
C VAL A 415 -8.23 -14.14 -20.94
N VAL A 416 -7.54 -13.00 -20.83
CA VAL A 416 -7.68 -12.13 -19.65
C VAL A 416 -9.10 -11.56 -19.55
N TRP A 417 -9.68 -11.15 -20.67
CA TRP A 417 -11.06 -10.68 -20.69
C TRP A 417 -12.04 -11.78 -20.27
N ALA A 418 -11.89 -13.00 -20.76
CA ALA A 418 -12.73 -14.13 -20.38
C ALA A 418 -12.62 -14.42 -18.88
N ILE A 419 -11.41 -14.44 -18.32
CA ILE A 419 -11.18 -14.59 -16.87
C ILE A 419 -11.91 -13.49 -16.10
N LEU A 420 -11.73 -12.23 -16.48
CA LEU A 420 -12.39 -11.10 -15.82
C LEU A 420 -13.92 -11.19 -15.97
N ALA A 421 -14.44 -11.54 -17.14
CA ALA A 421 -15.88 -11.68 -17.38
C ALA A 421 -16.49 -12.77 -16.47
N VAL A 422 -15.80 -13.90 -16.28
CA VAL A 422 -16.22 -14.95 -15.35
C VAL A 422 -16.23 -14.42 -13.91
N VAL A 423 -15.16 -13.75 -13.48
CA VAL A 423 -15.11 -13.19 -12.13
C VAL A 423 -16.20 -12.14 -11.94
N PHE A 424 -16.40 -11.23 -12.88
CA PHE A 424 -17.50 -10.24 -12.82
C PHE A 424 -18.88 -10.89 -12.76
N TYR A 425 -19.09 -11.97 -13.53
CA TYR A 425 -20.33 -12.75 -13.43
C TYR A 425 -20.54 -13.30 -12.02
N LEU A 426 -19.51 -13.91 -11.41
CA LEU A 426 -19.56 -14.40 -10.05
C LEU A 426 -19.85 -13.27 -9.04
N LEU A 427 -19.24 -12.09 -9.21
CA LEU A 427 -19.46 -10.90 -8.39
C LEU A 427 -20.91 -10.41 -8.50
N TYR A 428 -21.47 -10.32 -9.72
CA TYR A 428 -22.87 -9.91 -9.90
C TYR A 428 -23.86 -10.94 -9.37
N ARG A 429 -23.50 -12.21 -9.37
CA ARG A 429 -24.32 -13.27 -8.76
C ARG A 429 -24.13 -13.40 -7.25
N ALA A 430 -23.06 -12.83 -6.69
CA ALA A 430 -22.81 -12.82 -5.26
C ALA A 430 -23.92 -12.07 -4.51
N ARG A 431 -24.26 -12.56 -3.32
CA ARG A 431 -25.21 -11.98 -2.37
C ARG A 431 -24.88 -12.44 -0.95
N LYS A 432 -25.38 -11.75 0.07
CA LYS A 432 -25.08 -11.95 1.49
C LYS A 432 -24.95 -13.42 1.95
N SER A 433 -25.76 -14.32 1.40
CA SER A 433 -25.74 -15.76 1.78
C SER A 433 -24.96 -16.65 0.79
N LYS A 434 -24.61 -16.16 -0.41
CA LYS A 434 -24.02 -16.96 -1.50
C LYS A 434 -22.97 -16.16 -2.27
N TYR A 435 -21.75 -16.07 -1.76
CA TYR A 435 -20.63 -15.35 -2.36
C TYR A 435 -19.31 -16.15 -2.40
N THR A 436 -19.32 -17.41 -1.94
CA THR A 436 -18.10 -18.22 -1.85
C THR A 436 -17.38 -18.35 -3.18
N MET A 437 -18.09 -18.62 -4.28
CA MET A 437 -17.48 -18.73 -5.61
C MET A 437 -16.88 -17.42 -6.09
N ALA A 438 -17.51 -16.27 -5.77
CA ALA A 438 -16.96 -14.96 -6.06
C ALA A 438 -15.67 -14.70 -5.28
N VAL A 439 -15.64 -15.05 -3.99
CA VAL A 439 -14.45 -14.95 -3.14
C VAL A 439 -13.32 -15.81 -3.72
N LEU A 440 -13.59 -17.06 -4.07
CA LEU A 440 -12.58 -17.94 -4.68
C LEU A 440 -12.04 -17.36 -5.99
N GLY A 441 -12.91 -16.93 -6.90
CA GLY A 441 -12.49 -16.36 -8.19
C GLY A 441 -11.63 -15.11 -8.02
N VAL A 442 -12.02 -14.20 -7.11
CA VAL A 442 -11.24 -12.99 -6.80
C VAL A 442 -9.88 -13.35 -6.21
N CYS A 443 -9.83 -14.21 -5.18
CA CYS A 443 -8.58 -14.62 -4.54
C CYS A 443 -7.64 -15.31 -5.54
N THR A 444 -8.17 -16.20 -6.39
CA THR A 444 -7.37 -16.90 -7.41
C THR A 444 -6.74 -15.91 -8.39
N VAL A 445 -7.51 -14.95 -8.89
CA VAL A 445 -6.99 -13.94 -9.83
C VAL A 445 -5.91 -13.07 -9.18
N VAL A 446 -6.14 -12.61 -7.96
CA VAL A 446 -5.15 -11.77 -7.25
C VAL A 446 -3.88 -12.56 -6.96
N LEU A 447 -3.97 -13.76 -6.39
CA LEU A 447 -2.82 -14.57 -6.07
C LEU A 447 -2.04 -14.99 -7.33
N ALA A 448 -2.73 -15.42 -8.39
CA ALA A 448 -2.08 -15.78 -9.65
C ALA A 448 -1.31 -14.62 -10.29
N SER A 449 -1.78 -13.38 -10.08
CA SER A 449 -1.12 -12.18 -10.61
C SER A 449 0.07 -11.69 -9.77
N SER A 450 0.25 -12.14 -8.53
CA SER A 450 1.17 -11.50 -7.59
C SER A 450 2.09 -12.42 -6.79
N ILE A 451 1.74 -13.67 -6.57
CA ILE A 451 2.51 -14.59 -5.72
C ILE A 451 3.95 -14.83 -6.21
N TRP A 452 4.18 -14.60 -7.47
CA TRP A 452 5.49 -14.72 -8.10
C TRP A 452 6.39 -13.48 -7.92
N ILE A 453 5.83 -12.33 -7.51
CA ILE A 453 6.57 -11.04 -7.45
C ILE A 453 7.67 -11.10 -6.39
N ASN A 454 7.36 -11.60 -5.21
CA ASN A 454 8.32 -11.72 -4.12
C ASN A 454 8.50 -13.20 -3.75
N PRO A 455 9.64 -13.82 -4.14
CA PRO A 455 9.91 -15.21 -3.80
C PRO A 455 10.14 -15.37 -2.29
N VAL A 456 9.91 -16.57 -1.78
CA VAL A 456 10.30 -16.94 -0.43
C VAL A 456 11.76 -17.40 -0.47
N ALA A 457 12.64 -16.66 0.19
CA ALA A 457 14.06 -16.95 0.24
C ALA A 457 14.54 -17.20 1.69
N LYS A 458 15.57 -18.03 1.84
CA LYS A 458 16.25 -18.30 3.11
C LYS A 458 17.56 -17.55 3.17
N GLY A 459 17.67 -16.60 4.12
CA GLY A 459 18.87 -15.78 4.27
C GLY A 459 19.01 -14.76 3.12
N VAL A 460 20.21 -14.25 2.98
CA VAL A 460 20.57 -13.22 1.98
C VAL A 460 21.88 -13.58 1.23
N PRO A 461 22.05 -14.84 0.77
CA PRO A 461 23.30 -15.24 0.14
C PRO A 461 23.58 -14.51 -1.17
N GLU A 462 22.53 -14.06 -1.88
CA GLU A 462 22.66 -13.20 -3.07
C GLU A 462 23.43 -11.90 -2.79
N ILE A 463 23.22 -11.31 -1.60
CA ILE A 463 23.92 -10.10 -1.18
C ILE A 463 25.29 -10.43 -0.59
N THR A 464 25.35 -11.43 0.31
CA THR A 464 26.54 -11.65 1.15
C THR A 464 27.57 -12.60 0.56
N LYS A 465 27.21 -13.41 -0.45
CA LYS A 465 28.04 -14.46 -1.05
C LYS A 465 28.19 -14.32 -2.56
N SER A 466 27.81 -13.19 -3.15
CA SER A 466 28.06 -12.92 -4.56
C SER A 466 29.56 -12.82 -4.83
N GLU A 467 30.00 -13.18 -6.03
CA GLU A 467 31.38 -13.05 -6.46
C GLU A 467 31.88 -11.61 -6.33
N THR A 468 31.05 -10.64 -6.73
CA THR A 468 31.33 -9.20 -6.57
C THR A 468 31.59 -8.84 -5.10
N MET A 469 30.79 -9.37 -4.16
CA MET A 469 31.00 -9.12 -2.73
C MET A 469 32.28 -9.77 -2.20
N GLN A 470 32.68 -10.90 -2.76
CA GLN A 470 33.95 -11.52 -2.40
C GLN A 470 35.12 -10.68 -2.90
N GLN A 471 35.11 -10.25 -4.15
CA GLN A 471 36.10 -9.31 -4.72
C GLN A 471 36.21 -8.02 -3.92
N ILE A 472 35.07 -7.39 -3.58
CA ILE A 472 35.04 -6.18 -2.73
C ILE A 472 35.70 -6.46 -1.36
N ARG A 473 35.40 -7.59 -0.73
CA ARG A 473 36.01 -7.98 0.57
C ARG A 473 37.50 -8.16 0.46
N ASP A 474 37.99 -8.71 -0.63
CA ASP A 474 39.42 -8.92 -0.83
C ASP A 474 40.12 -7.59 -1.08
N LEU A 475 39.57 -6.71 -1.90
CA LEU A 475 40.06 -5.35 -2.08
C LEU A 475 40.09 -4.54 -0.75
N VAL A 476 39.05 -4.64 0.06
CA VAL A 476 39.01 -3.96 1.38
C VAL A 476 40.07 -4.53 2.35
N LYS A 477 40.44 -5.80 2.22
CA LYS A 477 41.55 -6.36 3.02
C LYS A 477 42.93 -5.81 2.58
N GLU A 478 43.11 -5.56 1.27
CA GLU A 478 44.33 -4.97 0.71
C GLU A 478 44.50 -3.51 1.15
N ASP A 479 43.43 -2.73 1.13
CA ASP A 479 43.45 -1.33 1.61
C ASP A 479 42.19 -1.00 2.40
N PRO A 480 42.21 -1.18 3.75
CA PRO A 480 41.09 -0.89 4.63
C PRO A 480 40.68 0.61 4.70
N GLN A 481 41.52 1.51 4.25
CA GLN A 481 41.28 2.96 4.28
C GLN A 481 40.81 3.52 2.93
N ALA A 482 40.78 2.70 1.88
CA ALA A 482 40.38 3.11 0.56
C ALA A 482 38.93 3.57 0.53
N ILE A 483 38.67 4.69 -0.16
CA ILE A 483 37.34 5.20 -0.48
C ILE A 483 37.02 4.74 -1.90
N TRP A 484 35.94 3.94 -2.03
CA TRP A 484 35.52 3.37 -3.30
C TRP A 484 34.44 4.22 -3.97
N LEU A 485 34.64 4.55 -5.22
CA LEU A 485 33.61 5.11 -6.08
C LEU A 485 33.18 4.02 -7.08
N VAL A 486 31.92 3.59 -7.00
CA VAL A 486 31.33 2.72 -8.01
C VAL A 486 30.72 3.60 -9.08
N VAL A 487 31.30 3.56 -10.27
CA VAL A 487 30.75 4.25 -11.44
C VAL A 487 29.97 3.21 -12.23
N ASP A 488 28.67 3.46 -12.41
CA ASP A 488 27.82 2.66 -13.29
C ASP A 488 28.18 3.01 -14.74
N MET A 489 28.53 1.98 -15.52
CA MET A 489 28.87 2.13 -16.94
C MET A 489 27.70 1.69 -17.81
#